data_754306ff0edc92333e253169dc3530dc
#
_entry.id   754306ff0edc92333e253169dc3530dc
#
_cell.length_a   1.000
_cell.length_b   1.000
_cell.length_c   1.000
_cell.angle_alpha   90.00
_cell.angle_beta   90.00
_cell.angle_gamma   90.00
#
_symmetry.space_group_name_H-M   'P 1'
#
loop_
_entity.id
_entity.type
_entity.pdbx_description
1 polymer ?
#
loop_
_entity_poly.entity_id
_entity_poly.type
_entity_poly.pdbx_seq_one_letter_code
_entity_poly.pdbx_strand_id
1 'polypeptide(L)'
;SIERESGANIYIPSPFFGVLQSAVPPKVQERRHTVYVTGPPQAVSRAREMLQALSKKSRNQVKRQVTLMPRKLDWLLLERLEALREVMLDNSTFLELPLIGSQRGQVTVHGTSRVDVERSIRILMQLVSPCYVASLWLLSSVLDSLGLSKGDTRAMATLLSSASAASGAEVCFQGNCVEIYGTDAEVRSCLSFFLRQSAIKHYTSEVRFQLELATDHREFISGKKNGKINKIMEGCGVRIRFEPFNDYNFLIEVHGREPEATLQGLGQLQEELPAEMSFYVPEAYHKRIIGVGGKNIQRIMKKFGVYVKFSNAEEFAALGGYIDNDDNVIARTPSKNAPNLENLKNSVMELVGPKDKDFVTE
;
A
#
# COMPACT_ATOMS: atom_id res chain seq x y z
N SER A 1 29.11 0.47 -18.12
CA SER A 1 28.36 1.76 -18.03
C SER A 1 28.66 2.58 -19.27
N ILE A 2 27.63 3.15 -19.93
CA ILE A 2 27.77 3.94 -21.17
C ILE A 2 28.75 5.11 -20.96
N GLU A 3 28.73 5.76 -19.82
CA GLU A 3 29.66 6.85 -19.49
C GLU A 3 31.11 6.39 -19.53
N ARG A 4 31.43 5.24 -18.90
CA ARG A 4 32.81 4.68 -18.90
C ARG A 4 33.28 4.29 -20.29
N GLU A 5 32.38 3.75 -21.12
CA GLU A 5 32.72 3.25 -22.45
C GLU A 5 32.81 4.36 -23.50
N SER A 6 32.00 5.40 -23.36
CA SER A 6 31.99 6.55 -24.27
C SER A 6 32.95 7.67 -23.89
N GLY A 7 33.23 7.82 -22.60
CA GLY A 7 33.96 8.97 -22.05
C GLY A 7 33.12 10.27 -22.00
N ALA A 8 31.80 10.16 -22.12
CA ALA A 8 30.87 11.31 -21.99
C ALA A 8 30.15 11.26 -20.64
N ASN A 9 29.74 12.41 -20.14
CA ASN A 9 28.86 12.51 -18.98
C ASN A 9 27.40 12.50 -19.45
N ILE A 10 26.56 11.72 -18.76
CA ILE A 10 25.14 11.52 -19.09
C ILE A 10 24.29 11.96 -17.90
N TYR A 11 23.42 12.93 -18.12
CA TYR A 11 22.51 13.45 -17.11
C TYR A 11 21.08 12.99 -17.41
N ILE A 12 20.59 12.09 -16.56
CA ILE A 12 19.23 11.55 -16.63
C ILE A 12 18.43 12.23 -15.51
N PRO A 13 17.27 12.83 -15.81
CA PRO A 13 16.40 13.40 -14.79
C PRO A 13 15.97 12.32 -13.78
N SER A 14 15.80 12.72 -12.50
CA SER A 14 15.21 11.84 -11.49
C SER A 14 13.80 11.40 -11.94
N PRO A 15 13.38 10.17 -11.66
CA PRO A 15 12.00 9.71 -11.90
C PRO A 15 10.95 10.64 -11.29
N PHE A 16 11.29 11.31 -10.19
CA PHE A 16 10.42 12.24 -9.48
C PHE A 16 10.57 13.70 -9.90
N PHE A 17 11.39 13.96 -10.92
CA PHE A 17 11.59 15.34 -11.38
C PHE A 17 10.27 15.97 -11.85
N GLY A 18 9.88 17.06 -11.23
CA GLY A 18 8.65 17.78 -11.51
C GLY A 18 7.37 17.15 -10.94
N VAL A 19 7.41 15.92 -10.39
CA VAL A 19 6.21 15.24 -9.87
C VAL A 19 5.67 15.94 -8.62
N LEU A 20 6.55 16.48 -7.78
CA LEU A 20 6.19 17.18 -6.54
C LEU A 20 5.77 18.64 -6.76
N GLN A 21 5.54 19.06 -7.99
CA GLN A 21 5.09 20.40 -8.33
C GLN A 21 3.64 20.38 -8.78
N SER A 22 2.79 21.19 -8.17
CA SER A 22 1.36 21.30 -8.52
C SER A 22 1.12 21.86 -9.93
N ALA A 23 2.07 22.64 -10.44
CA ALA A 23 2.09 23.12 -11.81
C ALA A 23 3.52 23.11 -12.34
N VAL A 24 3.76 22.45 -13.47
CA VAL A 24 5.08 22.38 -14.10
C VAL A 24 5.08 23.24 -15.34
N PRO A 25 5.93 24.29 -15.43
CA PRO A 25 6.09 25.07 -16.65
C PRO A 25 6.47 24.16 -17.84
N PRO A 26 6.02 24.47 -19.07
CA PRO A 26 6.29 23.63 -20.24
C PRO A 26 7.78 23.29 -20.46
N LYS A 27 8.69 24.25 -20.25
CA LYS A 27 10.13 23.98 -20.32
C LYS A 27 10.67 23.00 -19.30
N VAL A 28 10.08 22.95 -18.11
CA VAL A 28 10.45 21.99 -17.07
C VAL A 28 9.88 20.61 -17.40
N GLN A 29 8.69 20.57 -17.98
CA GLN A 29 8.06 19.33 -18.43
C GLN A 29 8.85 18.65 -19.58
N GLU A 30 9.41 19.44 -20.52
CA GLU A 30 10.32 18.91 -21.55
C GLU A 30 11.57 18.30 -20.95
N ARG A 31 12.16 18.91 -19.91
CA ARG A 31 13.36 18.39 -19.23
C ARG A 31 13.15 17.04 -18.58
N ARG A 32 11.93 16.74 -18.14
CA ARG A 32 11.58 15.44 -17.53
C ARG A 32 11.84 14.26 -18.47
N HIS A 33 11.71 14.50 -19.77
CA HIS A 33 11.86 13.47 -20.81
C HIS A 33 13.13 13.63 -21.65
N THR A 34 14.08 14.45 -21.19
CA THR A 34 15.28 14.79 -21.95
C THR A 34 16.53 14.29 -21.23
N VAL A 35 17.34 13.50 -21.92
CA VAL A 35 18.66 13.07 -21.46
C VAL A 35 19.70 14.04 -22.04
N TYR A 36 20.54 14.58 -21.18
CA TYR A 36 21.63 15.47 -21.61
C TYR A 36 22.94 14.70 -21.63
N VAL A 37 23.73 14.86 -22.71
CA VAL A 37 25.03 14.24 -22.89
C VAL A 37 26.05 15.35 -23.13
N THR A 38 27.12 15.37 -22.33
CA THR A 38 28.19 16.38 -22.44
C THR A 38 29.55 15.70 -22.50
N GLY A 39 30.50 16.32 -23.22
CA GLY A 39 31.85 15.81 -23.38
C GLY A 39 32.48 16.20 -24.72
N PRO A 40 33.65 15.65 -25.04
CA PRO A 40 34.26 15.81 -26.36
C PRO A 40 33.31 15.31 -27.48
N PRO A 41 33.28 15.91 -28.67
CA PRO A 41 32.36 15.57 -29.75
C PRO A 41 32.28 14.06 -30.08
N GLN A 42 33.44 13.38 -30.11
CA GLN A 42 33.50 11.96 -30.38
C GLN A 42 32.88 11.12 -29.25
N ALA A 43 33.11 11.48 -27.99
CA ALA A 43 32.51 10.83 -26.82
C ALA A 43 30.98 11.00 -26.83
N VAL A 44 30.49 12.20 -27.13
CA VAL A 44 29.05 12.49 -27.24
C VAL A 44 28.40 11.67 -28.36
N SER A 45 29.05 11.59 -29.52
CA SER A 45 28.54 10.79 -30.66
C SER A 45 28.42 9.31 -30.27
N ARG A 46 29.48 8.74 -29.64
CA ARG A 46 29.50 7.35 -29.18
C ARG A 46 28.43 7.08 -28.12
N ALA A 47 28.32 7.95 -27.12
CA ALA A 47 27.27 7.85 -26.10
C ALA A 47 25.87 7.89 -26.71
N ARG A 48 25.64 8.76 -27.70
CA ARG A 48 24.35 8.86 -28.42
C ARG A 48 24.01 7.57 -29.15
N GLU A 49 24.94 6.96 -29.85
CA GLU A 49 24.73 5.67 -30.53
C GLU A 49 24.39 4.55 -29.55
N MET A 50 25.12 4.49 -28.42
CA MET A 50 24.85 3.50 -27.36
C MET A 50 23.46 3.71 -26.70
N LEU A 51 23.05 4.96 -26.44
CA LEU A 51 21.73 5.27 -25.92
C LEU A 51 20.63 4.95 -26.93
N GLN A 52 20.85 5.19 -28.23
CA GLN A 52 19.90 4.80 -29.26
C GLN A 52 19.75 3.27 -29.39
N ALA A 53 20.85 2.54 -29.26
CA ALA A 53 20.81 1.07 -29.23
C ALA A 53 20.02 0.54 -28.03
N LEU A 54 20.22 1.14 -26.83
CA LEU A 54 19.44 0.85 -25.64
C LEU A 54 17.95 1.15 -25.83
N SER A 55 17.62 2.30 -26.40
CA SER A 55 16.23 2.71 -26.70
C SER A 55 15.54 1.72 -27.65
N LYS A 56 16.26 1.17 -28.63
CA LYS A 56 15.72 0.14 -29.52
C LYS A 56 15.43 -1.17 -28.79
N LYS A 57 16.29 -1.59 -27.88
CA LYS A 57 16.06 -2.79 -27.02
C LYS A 57 14.87 -2.57 -26.08
N SER A 58 14.67 -1.34 -25.62
CA SER A 58 13.60 -0.96 -24.70
C SER A 58 12.21 -0.86 -25.36
N ARG A 59 12.08 -1.00 -26.69
CA ARG A 59 10.79 -0.95 -27.39
C ARG A 59 9.84 -2.10 -27.03
N ASN A 60 10.36 -3.22 -26.52
CA ASN A 60 9.58 -4.39 -26.12
C ASN A 60 9.24 -4.37 -24.61
N GLN A 61 9.14 -3.17 -24.00
CA GLN A 61 8.76 -3.05 -22.59
C GLN A 61 7.31 -3.48 -22.35
N VAL A 62 7.13 -4.20 -21.27
CA VAL A 62 5.82 -4.50 -20.71
C VAL A 62 5.34 -3.24 -19.97
N LYS A 63 4.10 -2.84 -20.24
CA LYS A 63 3.45 -1.71 -19.57
C LYS A 63 2.15 -2.18 -18.94
N ARG A 64 1.91 -1.80 -17.71
CA ARG A 64 0.62 -1.98 -17.05
C ARG A 64 0.20 -0.71 -16.33
N GLN A 65 -1.08 -0.43 -16.39
CA GLN A 65 -1.68 0.67 -15.67
C GLN A 65 -2.43 0.15 -14.45
N VAL A 66 -2.32 0.86 -13.37
CA VAL A 66 -3.07 0.61 -12.15
C VAL A 66 -3.64 1.93 -11.63
N THR A 67 -4.82 1.86 -11.05
CA THR A 67 -5.49 3.02 -10.46
C THR A 67 -5.34 3.00 -8.95
N LEU A 68 -4.87 4.10 -8.40
CA LEU A 68 -4.85 4.40 -6.96
C LEU A 68 -5.81 5.54 -6.65
N MET A 69 -6.15 5.71 -5.40
CA MET A 69 -6.85 6.93 -4.96
C MET A 69 -5.90 8.12 -5.09
N PRO A 70 -6.31 9.22 -5.77
CA PRO A 70 -5.42 10.35 -6.02
C PRO A 70 -4.77 10.91 -4.74
N ARG A 71 -5.54 11.07 -3.67
CA ARG A 71 -5.04 11.57 -2.38
C ARG A 71 -4.06 10.61 -1.71
N LYS A 72 -4.29 9.30 -1.78
CA LYS A 72 -3.32 8.32 -1.28
C LYS A 72 -2.02 8.33 -2.08
N LEU A 73 -2.10 8.58 -3.39
CA LEU A 73 -0.92 8.74 -4.21
C LEU A 73 -0.14 10.01 -3.84
N ASP A 74 -0.84 11.11 -3.57
CA ASP A 74 -0.22 12.34 -3.06
C ASP A 74 0.48 12.06 -1.70
N TRP A 75 -0.19 11.33 -0.80
CA TRP A 75 0.40 10.90 0.46
C TRP A 75 1.65 10.04 0.29
N LEU A 76 1.65 9.07 -0.65
CA LEU A 76 2.85 8.27 -0.97
C LEU A 76 4.01 9.14 -1.48
N LEU A 77 3.72 10.12 -2.33
CA LEU A 77 4.73 11.03 -2.88
C LEU A 77 5.37 11.92 -1.81
N LEU A 78 4.62 12.26 -0.76
CA LEU A 78 5.11 13.08 0.34
C LEU A 78 5.84 12.26 1.40
N GLU A 79 5.27 11.12 1.79
CA GLU A 79 5.73 10.38 2.98
C GLU A 79 6.60 9.15 2.64
N ARG A 80 6.51 8.61 1.41
CA ARG A 80 7.12 7.33 1.02
C ARG A 80 7.91 7.39 -0.28
N LEU A 81 8.47 8.56 -0.61
CA LEU A 81 9.18 8.77 -1.88
C LEU A 81 10.36 7.82 -2.07
N GLU A 82 11.14 7.58 -1.00
CA GLU A 82 12.28 6.66 -1.05
C GLU A 82 11.83 5.21 -1.27
N ALA A 83 10.74 4.78 -0.63
CA ALA A 83 10.18 3.45 -0.87
C ALA A 83 9.74 3.28 -2.34
N LEU A 84 9.16 4.33 -2.97
CA LEU A 84 8.84 4.30 -4.40
C LEU A 84 10.10 4.19 -5.26
N ARG A 85 11.22 4.79 -4.85
CA ARG A 85 12.51 4.66 -5.52
C ARG A 85 13.05 3.24 -5.42
N GLU A 86 13.00 2.66 -4.23
CA GLU A 86 13.42 1.26 -3.98
C GLU A 86 12.62 0.29 -4.84
N VAL A 87 11.28 0.44 -4.91
CA VAL A 87 10.44 -0.37 -5.81
C VAL A 87 10.94 -0.35 -7.24
N MET A 88 11.32 0.82 -7.76
CA MET A 88 11.84 0.95 -9.12
C MET A 88 13.21 0.30 -9.29
N LEU A 89 14.11 0.47 -8.33
CA LEU A 89 15.47 -0.06 -8.36
C LEU A 89 15.48 -1.59 -8.25
N ASP A 90 14.82 -2.12 -7.24
CA ASP A 90 14.84 -3.55 -6.92
C ASP A 90 14.17 -4.41 -8.00
N ASN A 91 13.16 -3.86 -8.66
CA ASN A 91 12.45 -4.56 -9.72
C ASN A 91 12.88 -4.13 -11.14
N SER A 92 13.86 -3.26 -11.28
CA SER A 92 14.28 -2.72 -12.59
C SER A 92 13.09 -2.20 -13.42
N THR A 93 12.16 -1.51 -12.76
CA THR A 93 10.95 -0.93 -13.36
C THR A 93 10.96 0.59 -13.28
N PHE A 94 10.06 1.22 -14.01
CA PHE A 94 9.84 2.66 -13.97
C PHE A 94 8.37 2.94 -13.68
N LEU A 95 8.10 3.79 -12.69
CA LEU A 95 6.77 4.27 -12.32
C LEU A 95 6.52 5.63 -12.98
N GLU A 96 5.62 5.68 -13.92
CA GLU A 96 5.12 6.94 -14.49
C GLU A 96 4.00 7.47 -13.60
N LEU A 97 4.35 8.49 -12.81
CA LEU A 97 3.50 9.05 -11.77
C LEU A 97 2.87 10.37 -12.24
N PRO A 98 1.60 10.64 -11.91
CA PRO A 98 0.99 11.94 -12.16
C PRO A 98 1.60 13.02 -11.24
N LEU A 99 1.35 14.28 -11.56
CA LEU A 99 1.77 15.39 -10.71
C LEU A 99 0.97 15.38 -9.38
N ILE A 100 1.64 15.74 -8.30
CA ILE A 100 0.99 15.92 -7.00
C ILE A 100 -0.17 16.92 -7.11
N GLY A 101 -1.28 16.63 -6.44
CA GLY A 101 -2.48 17.48 -6.46
C GLY A 101 -3.26 17.48 -7.77
N SER A 102 -2.84 16.72 -8.79
CA SER A 102 -3.51 16.67 -10.11
C SER A 102 -4.87 15.95 -10.10
N GLN A 103 -5.26 15.37 -8.99
CA GLN A 103 -6.46 14.52 -8.84
C GLN A 103 -6.49 13.32 -9.80
N ARG A 104 -5.33 12.90 -10.30
CA ARG A 104 -5.16 11.72 -11.13
C ARG A 104 -4.58 10.60 -10.31
N GLY A 105 -5.23 9.44 -10.35
CA GLY A 105 -4.78 8.24 -9.61
C GLY A 105 -4.13 7.18 -10.50
N GLN A 106 -3.96 7.44 -11.80
CA GLN A 106 -3.45 6.46 -12.73
C GLN A 106 -1.92 6.44 -12.73
N VAL A 107 -1.35 5.28 -12.42
CA VAL A 107 0.08 5.01 -12.45
C VAL A 107 0.37 3.99 -13.54
N THR A 108 1.36 4.27 -14.40
CA THR A 108 1.82 3.31 -15.40
C THR A 108 3.15 2.73 -14.97
N VAL A 109 3.22 1.42 -14.88
CA VAL A 109 4.44 0.68 -14.54
C VAL A 109 5.05 0.11 -15.83
N HIS A 110 6.32 0.43 -16.06
CA HIS A 110 7.10 0.00 -17.21
C HIS A 110 8.22 -0.93 -16.75
N GLY A 111 8.43 -2.04 -17.44
CA GLY A 111 9.50 -2.97 -17.12
C GLY A 111 9.89 -3.86 -18.30
N THR A 112 10.95 -4.61 -18.15
CA THR A 112 11.45 -5.54 -19.20
C THR A 112 10.76 -6.89 -19.17
N SER A 113 10.22 -7.29 -18.02
CA SER A 113 9.48 -8.53 -17.86
C SER A 113 8.12 -8.30 -17.21
N ARG A 114 7.17 -9.18 -17.49
CA ARG A 114 5.85 -9.16 -16.87
C ARG A 114 5.94 -9.39 -15.36
N VAL A 115 6.86 -10.23 -14.93
CA VAL A 115 7.06 -10.58 -13.51
C VAL A 115 7.48 -9.35 -12.71
N ASP A 116 8.47 -8.59 -13.20
CA ASP A 116 8.97 -7.40 -12.52
C ASP A 116 7.89 -6.32 -12.40
N VAL A 117 7.11 -6.15 -13.48
CA VAL A 117 5.98 -5.20 -13.51
C VAL A 117 4.91 -5.59 -12.49
N GLU A 118 4.51 -6.87 -12.44
CA GLU A 118 3.51 -7.37 -11.48
C GLU A 118 4.01 -7.24 -10.04
N ARG A 119 5.30 -7.53 -9.80
CA ARG A 119 5.92 -7.39 -8.48
C ARG A 119 5.91 -5.93 -8.04
N SER A 120 6.31 -5.00 -8.90
CA SER A 120 6.27 -3.57 -8.61
C SER A 120 4.86 -3.07 -8.27
N ILE A 121 3.85 -3.53 -9.01
CA ILE A 121 2.45 -3.16 -8.73
C ILE A 121 2.02 -3.69 -7.37
N ARG A 122 2.34 -4.95 -7.03
CA ARG A 122 1.98 -5.52 -5.72
C ARG A 122 2.63 -4.78 -4.56
N ILE A 123 3.90 -4.40 -4.69
CA ILE A 123 4.60 -3.60 -3.67
C ILE A 123 3.96 -2.21 -3.56
N LEU A 124 3.67 -1.57 -4.70
CA LEU A 124 2.98 -0.29 -4.72
C LEU A 124 1.63 -0.35 -3.99
N MET A 125 0.86 -1.43 -4.21
CA MET A 125 -0.40 -1.65 -3.50
C MET A 125 -0.20 -1.84 -1.99
N GLN A 126 0.87 -2.53 -1.58
CA GLN A 126 1.22 -2.69 -0.16
C GLN A 126 1.64 -1.36 0.49
N LEU A 127 2.32 -0.49 -0.26
CA LEU A 127 2.72 0.84 0.24
C LEU A 127 1.54 1.79 0.47
N VAL A 128 0.43 1.61 -0.25
CA VAL A 128 -0.81 2.42 -0.09
C VAL A 128 -1.68 1.91 1.06
N SER A 129 -1.62 0.62 1.38
CA SER A 129 -2.51 -0.01 2.37
C SER A 129 -2.45 0.62 3.77
N PRO A 130 -1.27 1.08 4.30
CA PRO A 130 -1.20 1.76 5.59
C PRO A 130 -1.87 3.13 5.62
N CYS A 131 -2.17 3.74 4.47
CA CYS A 131 -2.90 5.00 4.40
C CYS A 131 -4.40 4.74 4.52
N TYR A 132 -4.95 5.05 5.68
CA TYR A 132 -6.39 4.99 5.95
C TYR A 132 -7.05 6.29 5.52
N VAL A 133 -8.34 6.22 5.25
CA VAL A 133 -9.17 7.40 5.00
C VAL A 133 -10.29 7.41 6.02
N ALA A 134 -10.44 8.52 6.73
CA ALA A 134 -11.66 8.78 7.51
C ALA A 134 -12.45 9.92 6.87
N SER A 135 -13.76 9.75 6.82
CA SER A 135 -14.70 10.77 6.32
C SER A 135 -15.66 11.13 7.45
N LEU A 136 -15.72 12.40 7.77
CA LEU A 136 -16.62 12.97 8.77
C LEU A 136 -17.66 13.83 8.06
N TRP A 137 -18.87 13.35 8.00
CA TRP A 137 -19.99 14.04 7.34
C TRP A 137 -20.71 14.96 8.31
N LEU A 138 -20.79 16.24 7.96
CA LEU A 138 -21.38 17.28 8.79
C LEU A 138 -22.78 17.64 8.29
N LEU A 139 -23.69 17.92 9.23
CA LEU A 139 -24.99 18.48 8.89
C LEU A 139 -24.83 19.93 8.38
N SER A 140 -25.67 20.35 7.45
CA SER A 140 -25.61 21.69 6.84
C SER A 140 -25.74 22.82 7.86
N SER A 141 -26.47 22.60 8.96
CA SER A 141 -26.59 23.58 10.06
C SER A 141 -25.27 23.94 10.74
N VAL A 142 -24.26 23.05 10.72
CA VAL A 142 -22.90 23.36 11.21
C VAL A 142 -22.21 24.35 10.29
N LEU A 143 -22.36 24.16 9.00
CA LEU A 143 -21.75 25.04 8.01
C LEU A 143 -22.25 26.49 8.20
N ASP A 144 -23.53 26.64 8.59
CA ASP A 144 -24.10 27.93 8.94
C ASP A 144 -23.51 28.48 10.24
N SER A 145 -23.39 27.66 11.28
CA SER A 145 -22.86 28.07 12.60
C SER A 145 -21.36 28.42 12.56
N LEU A 146 -20.58 27.80 11.67
CA LEU A 146 -19.17 28.11 11.44
C LEU A 146 -18.95 29.24 10.43
N GLY A 147 -20.04 29.87 9.92
CA GLY A 147 -19.98 30.94 8.94
C GLY A 147 -19.63 30.50 7.52
N LEU A 148 -19.55 29.20 7.29
CA LEU A 148 -19.09 28.63 6.01
C LEU A 148 -20.11 28.78 4.89
N SER A 149 -21.40 28.84 5.23
CA SER A 149 -22.47 29.14 4.27
C SER A 149 -22.40 30.57 3.71
N LYS A 150 -21.72 31.48 4.42
CA LYS A 150 -21.50 32.88 3.98
C LYS A 150 -20.20 33.11 3.25
N GLY A 151 -19.49 32.03 2.86
CA GLY A 151 -18.24 32.12 2.10
C GLY A 151 -16.98 32.49 2.90
N ASP A 152 -17.06 32.52 4.24
CA ASP A 152 -15.86 32.70 5.07
C ASP A 152 -15.14 31.35 5.24
N THR A 153 -14.21 31.10 4.33
CA THR A 153 -13.39 29.87 4.32
C THR A 153 -12.24 29.92 5.33
N ARG A 154 -11.97 31.05 5.98
CA ARG A 154 -10.82 31.22 6.88
C ARG A 154 -10.92 30.38 8.15
N ALA A 155 -12.09 30.35 8.77
CA ALA A 155 -12.32 29.57 9.98
C ALA A 155 -12.10 28.07 9.74
N MET A 156 -12.63 27.56 8.62
CA MET A 156 -12.41 26.15 8.22
C MET A 156 -10.95 25.90 7.88
N ALA A 157 -10.31 26.75 7.08
CA ALA A 157 -8.90 26.60 6.74
C ALA A 157 -7.99 26.56 7.98
N THR A 158 -8.26 27.44 8.96
CA THR A 158 -7.54 27.44 10.24
C THR A 158 -7.78 26.15 11.01
N LEU A 159 -9.02 25.68 11.07
CA LEU A 159 -9.38 24.43 11.75
C LEU A 159 -8.68 23.22 11.12
N LEU A 160 -8.70 23.11 9.78
CA LEU A 160 -8.04 22.03 9.03
C LEU A 160 -6.52 22.06 9.24
N SER A 161 -5.89 23.25 9.17
CA SER A 161 -4.45 23.40 9.42
C SER A 161 -4.07 23.01 10.83
N SER A 162 -4.89 23.40 11.84
CA SER A 162 -4.66 23.04 13.23
C SER A 162 -4.81 21.52 13.45
N ALA A 163 -5.81 20.91 12.83
CA ALA A 163 -6.03 19.46 12.90
C ALA A 163 -4.87 18.68 12.27
N SER A 164 -4.41 19.10 11.09
CA SER A 164 -3.27 18.52 10.41
C SER A 164 -1.98 18.66 11.23
N ALA A 165 -1.69 19.86 11.74
CA ALA A 165 -0.51 20.10 12.56
C ALA A 165 -0.51 19.28 13.87
N ALA A 166 -1.68 19.07 14.47
CA ALA A 166 -1.81 18.31 15.73
C ALA A 166 -1.74 16.79 15.54
N SER A 167 -2.10 16.27 14.38
CA SER A 167 -2.24 14.84 14.13
C SER A 167 -1.19 14.24 13.19
N GLY A 168 -0.59 15.07 12.33
CA GLY A 168 0.24 14.62 11.22
C GLY A 168 -0.57 14.18 9.99
N ALA A 169 -1.88 14.05 10.08
CA ALA A 169 -2.74 13.63 8.99
C ALA A 169 -2.92 14.73 7.93
N GLU A 170 -3.08 14.34 6.67
CA GLU A 170 -3.58 15.25 5.64
C GLU A 170 -5.09 15.41 5.78
N VAL A 171 -5.58 16.65 5.77
CA VAL A 171 -6.99 16.94 5.98
C VAL A 171 -7.50 17.83 4.87
N CYS A 172 -8.64 17.47 4.30
CA CYS A 172 -9.32 18.32 3.32
C CYS A 172 -10.82 18.43 3.63
N PHE A 173 -11.44 19.46 3.10
CA PHE A 173 -12.88 19.70 3.24
C PHE A 173 -13.49 19.87 1.86
N GLN A 174 -14.51 19.08 1.57
CA GLN A 174 -15.22 19.12 0.30
C GLN A 174 -16.73 18.97 0.53
N GLY A 175 -17.47 19.98 0.10
CA GLY A 175 -18.92 20.00 0.32
C GLY A 175 -19.26 20.11 1.81
N ASN A 176 -19.74 19.04 2.41
CA ASN A 176 -20.04 18.91 3.83
C ASN A 176 -19.25 17.78 4.51
N CYS A 177 -18.18 17.34 3.88
CA CYS A 177 -17.34 16.25 4.36
C CYS A 177 -15.92 16.72 4.68
N VAL A 178 -15.43 16.38 5.87
CA VAL A 178 -14.01 16.44 6.19
C VAL A 178 -13.42 15.08 5.91
N GLU A 179 -12.44 15.02 5.02
CA GLU A 179 -11.67 13.81 4.72
C GLU A 179 -10.29 13.89 5.34
N ILE A 180 -9.87 12.81 5.97
CA ILE A 180 -8.64 12.68 6.74
C ILE A 180 -7.87 11.51 6.15
N TYR A 181 -6.62 11.74 5.73
CA TYR A 181 -5.73 10.75 5.14
C TYR A 181 -4.47 10.61 6.00
N GLY A 182 -4.05 9.39 6.27
CA GLY A 182 -2.84 9.12 7.02
C GLY A 182 -2.80 7.69 7.56
N THR A 183 -1.84 7.42 8.41
CA THR A 183 -1.76 6.17 9.17
C THR A 183 -2.94 6.04 10.14
N ASP A 184 -3.20 4.84 10.64
CA ASP A 184 -4.28 4.61 11.63
C ASP A 184 -4.16 5.55 12.85
N ALA A 185 -2.94 5.75 13.37
CA ALA A 185 -2.70 6.62 14.51
C ALA A 185 -2.99 8.09 14.21
N GLU A 186 -2.55 8.59 13.05
CA GLU A 186 -2.78 9.96 12.59
C GLU A 186 -4.26 10.23 12.36
N VAL A 187 -4.96 9.31 11.69
CA VAL A 187 -6.40 9.41 11.41
C VAL A 187 -7.20 9.42 12.70
N ARG A 188 -6.90 8.55 13.67
CA ARG A 188 -7.56 8.53 15.00
C ARG A 188 -7.30 9.80 15.80
N SER A 189 -6.05 10.29 15.78
CA SER A 189 -5.66 11.55 16.45
C SER A 189 -6.42 12.73 15.86
N CYS A 190 -6.47 12.81 14.53
CA CYS A 190 -7.18 13.87 13.82
C CYS A 190 -8.69 13.85 14.07
N LEU A 191 -9.30 12.66 13.99
CA LEU A 191 -10.73 12.50 14.31
C LEU A 191 -11.01 12.93 15.76
N SER A 192 -10.16 12.55 16.71
CA SER A 192 -10.29 12.97 18.12
C SER A 192 -10.19 14.48 18.28
N PHE A 193 -9.33 15.15 17.51
CA PHE A 193 -9.24 16.61 17.49
C PHE A 193 -10.56 17.24 17.05
N PHE A 194 -11.18 16.76 15.97
CA PHE A 194 -12.46 17.26 15.50
C PHE A 194 -13.59 17.00 16.50
N LEU A 195 -13.67 15.82 17.09
CA LEU A 195 -14.72 15.43 18.04
C LEU A 195 -14.63 16.17 19.40
N ARG A 196 -13.49 16.79 19.73
CA ARG A 196 -13.38 17.71 20.88
C ARG A 196 -14.07 19.04 20.62
N GLN A 197 -14.29 19.41 19.36
CA GLN A 197 -15.05 20.61 19.01
C GLN A 197 -16.54 20.31 19.18
N SER A 198 -17.17 20.93 20.19
CA SER A 198 -18.59 20.67 20.49
C SER A 198 -19.53 20.88 19.31
N ALA A 199 -19.29 21.93 18.52
CA ALA A 199 -20.03 22.20 17.28
C ALA A 199 -19.94 21.04 16.27
N ILE A 200 -18.77 20.42 16.09
CA ILE A 200 -18.60 19.33 15.16
C ILE A 200 -19.21 18.04 15.72
N LYS A 201 -18.94 17.74 16.99
CA LYS A 201 -19.44 16.51 17.63
C LYS A 201 -20.97 16.40 17.57
N HIS A 202 -21.70 17.46 17.86
CA HIS A 202 -23.16 17.46 17.89
C HIS A 202 -23.82 17.36 16.50
N TYR A 203 -23.10 17.73 15.45
CA TYR A 203 -23.64 17.83 14.10
C TYR A 203 -22.97 16.87 13.11
N THR A 204 -22.19 15.94 13.60
CA THR A 204 -21.69 14.81 12.79
C THR A 204 -22.87 13.89 12.49
N SER A 205 -23.12 13.69 11.21
CA SER A 205 -24.20 12.80 10.75
C SER A 205 -23.73 11.39 10.51
N GLU A 206 -22.48 11.22 10.08
CA GLU A 206 -21.87 9.92 9.78
C GLU A 206 -20.36 10.02 9.90
N VAL A 207 -19.74 8.94 10.37
CA VAL A 207 -18.31 8.70 10.31
C VAL A 207 -18.06 7.45 9.49
N ARG A 208 -17.13 7.52 8.56
CA ARG A 208 -16.72 6.41 7.70
C ARG A 208 -15.22 6.25 7.75
N PHE A 209 -14.76 5.02 7.87
CA PHE A 209 -13.36 4.63 7.67
C PHE A 209 -13.26 3.76 6.44
N GLN A 210 -12.22 3.98 5.64
CA GLN A 210 -11.94 3.19 4.46
C GLN A 210 -10.51 2.67 4.52
N LEU A 211 -10.38 1.36 4.40
CA LEU A 211 -9.13 0.62 4.35
C LEU A 211 -8.99 0.01 2.96
N GLU A 212 -7.76 -0.09 2.49
CA GLU A 212 -7.43 -0.73 1.22
C GLU A 212 -6.54 -1.93 1.47
N LEU A 213 -6.94 -3.09 0.95
CA LEU A 213 -6.30 -4.37 1.21
C LEU A 213 -6.23 -5.21 -0.07
N ALA A 214 -5.25 -6.11 -0.13
CA ALA A 214 -5.10 -7.04 -1.23
C ALA A 214 -6.33 -7.95 -1.37
N THR A 215 -6.77 -8.17 -2.62
CA THR A 215 -7.95 -8.98 -2.95
C THR A 215 -7.86 -10.40 -2.38
N ASP A 216 -6.67 -10.96 -2.30
CA ASP A 216 -6.42 -12.30 -1.73
C ASP A 216 -6.80 -12.42 -0.24
N HIS A 217 -6.93 -11.31 0.47
CA HIS A 217 -7.28 -11.28 1.89
C HIS A 217 -8.79 -11.26 2.16
N ARG A 218 -9.60 -11.02 1.13
CA ARG A 218 -11.04 -10.79 1.29
C ARG A 218 -11.76 -11.94 2.00
N GLU A 219 -11.56 -13.17 1.54
CA GLU A 219 -12.20 -14.35 2.14
C GLU A 219 -11.71 -14.62 3.56
N PHE A 220 -10.43 -14.37 3.80
CA PHE A 220 -9.83 -14.53 5.12
C PHE A 220 -10.46 -13.56 6.14
N ILE A 221 -10.65 -12.29 5.77
CA ILE A 221 -11.22 -11.25 6.63
C ILE A 221 -12.71 -11.49 6.86
N SER A 222 -13.47 -11.77 5.80
CA SER A 222 -14.90 -11.96 5.90
C SER A 222 -15.28 -13.24 6.67
N GLY A 223 -14.47 -14.27 6.55
CA GLY A 223 -14.73 -15.59 7.10
C GLY A 223 -15.87 -16.31 6.40
N LYS A 224 -16.18 -17.52 6.87
CA LYS A 224 -17.24 -18.35 6.29
C LYS A 224 -18.60 -17.62 6.38
N LYS A 225 -19.24 -17.41 5.23
CA LYS A 225 -20.54 -16.71 5.11
C LYS A 225 -20.53 -15.31 5.73
N ASN A 226 -19.41 -14.60 5.67
CA ASN A 226 -19.21 -13.30 6.29
C ASN A 226 -19.42 -13.27 7.82
N GLY A 227 -19.30 -14.42 8.49
CA GLY A 227 -19.66 -14.56 9.89
C GLY A 227 -18.86 -13.66 10.85
N LYS A 228 -17.58 -13.40 10.55
CA LYS A 228 -16.76 -12.48 11.34
C LYS A 228 -17.27 -11.04 11.23
N ILE A 229 -17.54 -10.60 10.02
CA ILE A 229 -18.00 -9.23 9.72
C ILE A 229 -19.40 -8.99 10.28
N ASN A 230 -20.32 -9.93 10.12
CA ASN A 230 -21.66 -9.83 10.67
C ASN A 230 -21.63 -9.67 12.20
N LYS A 231 -20.77 -10.43 12.89
CA LYS A 231 -20.60 -10.31 14.35
C LYS A 231 -20.12 -8.92 14.77
N ILE A 232 -19.20 -8.31 14.03
CA ILE A 232 -18.71 -6.94 14.30
C ILE A 232 -19.83 -5.94 14.08
N MET A 233 -20.56 -6.06 12.95
CA MET A 233 -21.67 -5.16 12.63
C MET A 233 -22.75 -5.18 13.70
N GLU A 234 -23.15 -6.37 14.15
CA GLU A 234 -24.16 -6.54 15.20
C GLU A 234 -23.67 -6.03 16.55
N GLY A 235 -22.40 -6.36 16.91
CA GLY A 235 -21.85 -6.01 18.22
C GLY A 235 -21.57 -4.51 18.41
N CYS A 236 -21.22 -3.81 17.34
CA CYS A 236 -20.87 -2.37 17.40
C CYS A 236 -21.95 -1.46 16.81
N GLY A 237 -22.99 -1.99 16.18
CA GLY A 237 -24.03 -1.18 15.54
C GLY A 237 -23.53 -0.42 14.30
N VAL A 238 -22.51 -0.93 13.63
CA VAL A 238 -21.90 -0.32 12.44
C VAL A 238 -22.25 -1.11 11.19
N ARG A 239 -22.01 -0.52 10.02
CA ARG A 239 -22.09 -1.22 8.74
C ARG A 239 -20.68 -1.39 8.16
N ILE A 240 -20.38 -2.58 7.67
CA ILE A 240 -19.13 -2.90 7.01
C ILE A 240 -19.43 -3.37 5.59
N ARG A 241 -18.79 -2.76 4.59
CA ARG A 241 -18.94 -3.09 3.19
C ARG A 241 -17.58 -3.39 2.56
N PHE A 242 -17.61 -4.27 1.57
CA PHE A 242 -16.46 -4.64 0.74
C PHE A 242 -16.73 -4.15 -0.67
N GLU A 243 -15.98 -3.15 -1.09
CA GLU A 243 -16.14 -2.53 -2.41
C GLU A 243 -15.00 -2.94 -3.33
N PRO A 244 -15.26 -3.35 -4.57
CA PRO A 244 -14.21 -3.56 -5.56
C PRO A 244 -13.48 -2.24 -5.83
N PHE A 245 -12.17 -2.30 -6.04
CA PHE A 245 -11.42 -1.09 -6.35
C PHE A 245 -10.59 -1.23 -7.64
N ASN A 246 -9.62 -2.14 -7.65
CA ASN A 246 -8.83 -2.47 -8.83
C ASN A 246 -8.54 -3.97 -8.88
N ASP A 247 -7.73 -4.42 -9.85
CA ASP A 247 -7.43 -5.86 -10.01
C ASP A 247 -6.65 -6.47 -8.84
N TYR A 248 -6.01 -5.63 -8.00
CA TYR A 248 -5.11 -6.06 -6.93
C TYR A 248 -5.70 -5.87 -5.55
N ASN A 249 -6.46 -4.79 -5.35
CA ASN A 249 -6.99 -4.38 -4.06
C ASN A 249 -8.49 -4.20 -4.07
N PHE A 250 -9.09 -4.34 -2.90
CA PHE A 250 -10.46 -3.98 -2.59
C PHE A 250 -10.48 -3.01 -1.40
N LEU A 251 -11.61 -2.35 -1.21
CA LEU A 251 -11.83 -1.43 -0.12
C LEU A 251 -12.74 -2.07 0.93
N ILE A 252 -12.44 -1.82 2.20
CA ILE A 252 -13.35 -2.10 3.31
C ILE A 252 -13.80 -0.76 3.87
N GLU A 253 -15.10 -0.55 3.92
CA GLU A 253 -15.71 0.62 4.53
C GLU A 253 -16.39 0.23 5.84
N VAL A 254 -16.03 0.91 6.92
CA VAL A 254 -16.71 0.83 8.23
C VAL A 254 -17.40 2.15 8.46
N HIS A 255 -18.72 2.15 8.56
CA HIS A 255 -19.46 3.39 8.74
C HIS A 255 -20.57 3.27 9.78
N GLY A 256 -20.78 4.35 10.49
CA GLY A 256 -21.81 4.48 11.52
C GLY A 256 -22.12 5.93 11.84
N ARG A 257 -23.20 6.14 12.59
CA ARG A 257 -23.62 7.48 13.03
C ARG A 257 -22.87 7.93 14.28
N GLU A 258 -22.57 7.00 15.18
CA GLU A 258 -21.88 7.27 16.43
C GLU A 258 -20.36 7.08 16.26
N PRO A 259 -19.55 8.13 16.42
CA PRO A 259 -18.11 8.07 16.20
C PRO A 259 -17.40 7.01 17.06
N GLU A 260 -17.75 6.92 18.36
CA GLU A 260 -17.15 5.95 19.27
C GLU A 260 -17.47 4.50 18.87
N ALA A 261 -18.70 4.22 18.51
CA ALA A 261 -19.12 2.90 18.03
C ALA A 261 -18.42 2.52 16.69
N THR A 262 -18.26 3.52 15.81
CA THR A 262 -17.58 3.32 14.53
C THR A 262 -16.08 3.04 14.73
N LEU A 263 -15.43 3.74 15.65
CA LEU A 263 -14.04 3.49 16.06
C LEU A 263 -13.88 2.10 16.71
N GLN A 264 -14.84 1.67 17.52
CA GLN A 264 -14.85 0.32 18.08
C GLN A 264 -14.99 -0.73 17.00
N GLY A 265 -15.90 -0.53 16.03
CA GLY A 265 -16.06 -1.41 14.89
C GLY A 265 -14.79 -1.51 14.03
N LEU A 266 -14.12 -0.38 13.79
CA LEU A 266 -12.82 -0.35 13.12
C LEU A 266 -11.77 -1.15 13.90
N GLY A 267 -11.68 -0.98 15.23
CA GLY A 267 -10.75 -1.72 16.08
C GLY A 267 -10.98 -3.23 16.02
N GLN A 268 -12.23 -3.68 16.11
CA GLN A 268 -12.56 -5.10 15.97
C GLN A 268 -12.27 -5.65 14.57
N LEU A 269 -12.47 -4.85 13.53
CA LEU A 269 -12.09 -5.22 12.17
C LEU A 269 -10.58 -5.37 12.05
N GLN A 270 -9.80 -4.45 12.62
CA GLN A 270 -8.34 -4.50 12.60
C GLN A 270 -7.78 -5.76 13.28
N GLU A 271 -8.43 -6.26 14.33
CA GLU A 271 -8.08 -7.53 14.95
C GLU A 271 -8.24 -8.74 14.01
N GLU A 272 -9.11 -8.64 13.01
CA GLU A 272 -9.34 -9.69 12.01
C GLU A 272 -8.50 -9.53 10.73
N LEU A 273 -7.78 -8.40 10.57
CA LEU A 273 -6.88 -8.19 9.44
C LEU A 273 -5.76 -9.24 9.43
N PRO A 274 -5.29 -9.68 8.26
CA PRO A 274 -4.26 -10.70 8.19
C PRO A 274 -2.92 -10.18 8.71
N ALA A 275 -2.33 -10.92 9.64
CA ALA A 275 -0.91 -10.87 9.94
C ALA A 275 -0.24 -12.04 9.23
N GLU A 276 0.85 -11.78 8.55
CA GLU A 276 1.57 -12.75 7.73
C GLU A 276 3.04 -12.82 8.13
N MET A 277 3.60 -14.01 7.96
CA MET A 277 5.02 -14.29 8.09
C MET A 277 5.40 -15.24 6.97
N SER A 278 6.50 -14.95 6.28
CA SER A 278 7.11 -15.89 5.35
C SER A 278 8.42 -16.43 5.92
N PHE A 279 8.80 -17.64 5.53
CA PHE A 279 10.06 -18.26 5.88
C PHE A 279 10.40 -19.39 4.92
N TYR A 280 11.68 -19.73 4.86
CA TYR A 280 12.17 -20.80 4.01
C TYR A 280 12.14 -22.15 4.73
N VAL A 281 11.68 -23.18 4.01
CA VAL A 281 11.77 -24.59 4.42
C VAL A 281 12.29 -25.39 3.23
N PRO A 282 13.41 -26.14 3.36
CA PRO A 282 13.91 -26.93 2.25
C PRO A 282 12.84 -27.92 1.75
N GLU A 283 12.65 -28.01 0.42
CA GLU A 283 11.57 -28.80 -0.19
C GLU A 283 11.59 -30.28 0.20
N ALA A 284 12.78 -30.82 0.48
CA ALA A 284 12.95 -32.19 0.96
C ALA A 284 12.14 -32.50 2.22
N TYR A 285 11.87 -31.47 3.06
CA TYR A 285 11.11 -31.62 4.30
C TYR A 285 9.61 -31.35 4.15
N HIS A 286 9.15 -30.74 3.03
CA HIS A 286 7.74 -30.41 2.84
C HIS A 286 6.81 -31.59 3.04
N LYS A 287 7.11 -32.74 2.39
CA LYS A 287 6.28 -33.96 2.54
C LYS A 287 6.21 -34.48 3.98
N ARG A 288 7.32 -34.40 4.73
CA ARG A 288 7.40 -34.82 6.14
C ARG A 288 6.59 -33.87 7.03
N ILE A 289 6.72 -32.55 6.82
CA ILE A 289 6.03 -31.53 7.63
C ILE A 289 4.53 -31.56 7.34
N ILE A 290 4.14 -31.66 6.07
CA ILE A 290 2.74 -31.75 5.66
C ILE A 290 2.13 -33.05 6.19
N GLY A 291 2.85 -34.17 6.10
CA GLY A 291 2.40 -35.49 6.54
C GLY A 291 1.38 -36.12 5.57
N VAL A 292 1.05 -37.36 5.81
CA VAL A 292 0.11 -38.12 4.97
C VAL A 292 -1.28 -37.47 5.04
N GLY A 293 -1.78 -37.04 3.86
CA GLY A 293 -3.08 -36.35 3.76
C GLY A 293 -3.13 -35.01 4.51
N GLY A 294 -1.96 -34.36 4.73
CA GLY A 294 -1.88 -33.08 5.40
C GLY A 294 -2.11 -33.13 6.91
N LYS A 295 -2.14 -34.28 7.53
CA LYS A 295 -2.52 -34.46 8.95
C LYS A 295 -1.59 -33.74 9.92
N ASN A 296 -0.27 -33.73 9.65
CA ASN A 296 0.69 -33.10 10.56
C ASN A 296 0.54 -31.57 10.53
N ILE A 297 0.53 -30.98 9.34
CA ILE A 297 0.41 -29.52 9.22
C ILE A 297 -0.96 -29.03 9.72
N GLN A 298 -2.04 -29.76 9.45
CA GLN A 298 -3.36 -29.42 9.97
C GLN A 298 -3.41 -29.41 11.50
N ARG A 299 -2.72 -30.34 12.17
CA ARG A 299 -2.60 -30.36 13.63
C ARG A 299 -1.84 -29.14 14.16
N ILE A 300 -0.73 -28.77 13.49
CA ILE A 300 0.07 -27.58 13.84
C ILE A 300 -0.76 -26.32 13.62
N MET A 301 -1.40 -26.19 12.45
CA MET A 301 -2.29 -25.06 12.12
C MET A 301 -3.40 -24.90 13.17
N LYS A 302 -4.04 -25.99 13.55
CA LYS A 302 -5.12 -25.98 14.57
C LYS A 302 -4.60 -25.61 15.95
N LYS A 303 -3.41 -26.12 16.33
CA LYS A 303 -2.77 -25.82 17.62
C LYS A 303 -2.54 -24.34 17.83
N PHE A 304 -2.06 -23.63 16.79
CA PHE A 304 -1.69 -22.24 16.87
C PHE A 304 -2.75 -21.28 16.31
N GLY A 305 -3.80 -21.78 15.67
CA GLY A 305 -4.80 -20.95 15.00
C GLY A 305 -4.25 -20.18 13.79
N VAL A 306 -3.27 -20.76 13.08
CA VAL A 306 -2.53 -20.15 11.97
C VAL A 306 -2.71 -20.98 10.71
N TYR A 307 -3.04 -20.35 9.59
CA TYR A 307 -3.06 -20.99 8.28
C TYR A 307 -1.67 -20.99 7.68
N VAL A 308 -1.28 -22.10 7.05
CA VAL A 308 0.05 -22.26 6.42
C VAL A 308 -0.12 -22.75 4.99
N LYS A 309 0.55 -22.08 4.06
CA LYS A 309 0.68 -22.48 2.67
C LYS A 309 2.15 -22.77 2.36
N PHE A 310 2.41 -23.96 1.78
CA PHE A 310 3.69 -24.32 1.18
C PHE A 310 3.59 -24.07 -0.32
N SER A 311 4.56 -23.37 -0.89
CA SER A 311 4.69 -23.19 -2.34
C SER A 311 5.77 -24.13 -2.87
N ASN A 312 5.52 -24.76 -4.01
CA ASN A 312 6.55 -25.52 -4.70
C ASN A 312 7.40 -24.58 -5.58
N ALA A 313 8.54 -25.10 -6.09
CA ALA A 313 9.46 -24.31 -6.91
C ALA A 313 8.79 -23.71 -8.16
N GLU A 314 7.83 -24.42 -8.78
CA GLU A 314 7.11 -23.95 -9.98
C GLU A 314 6.13 -22.82 -9.63
N GLU A 315 5.35 -22.97 -8.56
CA GLU A 315 4.46 -21.92 -8.06
C GLU A 315 5.25 -20.68 -7.64
N PHE A 316 6.37 -20.88 -6.95
CA PHE A 316 7.27 -19.84 -6.51
C PHE A 316 7.87 -19.05 -7.69
N ALA A 317 8.36 -19.76 -8.72
CA ALA A 317 8.87 -19.16 -9.94
C ALA A 317 7.77 -18.42 -10.72
N ALA A 318 6.55 -18.97 -10.79
CA ALA A 318 5.41 -18.35 -11.47
C ALA A 318 4.94 -17.05 -10.79
N LEU A 319 5.08 -16.96 -9.47
CA LEU A 319 4.79 -15.74 -8.69
C LEU A 319 5.94 -14.71 -8.74
N GLY A 320 7.07 -15.05 -9.42
CA GLY A 320 8.24 -14.19 -9.52
C GLY A 320 9.12 -14.17 -8.27
N GLY A 321 8.99 -15.18 -7.42
CA GLY A 321 9.56 -15.20 -6.08
C GLY A 321 8.85 -14.20 -5.16
N TYR A 322 8.91 -14.41 -3.87
CA TYR A 322 8.62 -13.34 -2.92
C TYR A 322 9.84 -12.42 -2.91
N ILE A 323 9.60 -11.13 -2.96
CA ILE A 323 10.52 -10.00 -3.00
C ILE A 323 11.82 -10.33 -2.24
N ASP A 324 12.93 -10.47 -2.95
CA ASP A 324 14.30 -10.72 -2.45
C ASP A 324 14.47 -11.87 -1.44
N ASN A 325 13.54 -12.80 -1.42
CA ASN A 325 13.46 -13.81 -0.39
C ASN A 325 13.17 -15.18 -1.01
N ASP A 326 13.97 -16.17 -0.67
CA ASP A 326 13.78 -17.60 -1.04
C ASP A 326 12.66 -18.28 -0.22
N ASP A 327 11.88 -17.52 0.56
CA ASP A 327 10.81 -18.02 1.40
C ASP A 327 9.74 -18.73 0.58
N ASN A 328 9.51 -19.98 0.87
CA ASN A 328 8.54 -20.84 0.18
C ASN A 328 7.36 -21.27 1.07
N VAL A 329 7.29 -20.72 2.28
CA VAL A 329 6.20 -20.96 3.22
C VAL A 329 5.62 -19.64 3.69
N ILE A 330 4.30 -19.51 3.60
CA ILE A 330 3.55 -18.36 4.14
C ILE A 330 2.65 -18.85 5.26
N ALA A 331 2.78 -18.22 6.42
CA ALA A 331 1.88 -18.37 7.56
C ALA A 331 0.99 -17.13 7.68
N ARG A 332 -0.32 -17.31 7.88
CA ARG A 332 -1.30 -16.23 7.99
C ARG A 332 -2.24 -16.48 9.17
N THR A 333 -2.51 -15.41 9.92
CA THR A 333 -3.44 -15.46 11.06
C THR A 333 -4.10 -14.10 11.26
N PRO A 334 -5.25 -13.98 11.96
CA PRO A 334 -5.76 -12.68 12.36
C PRO A 334 -4.77 -11.92 13.24
N SER A 335 -4.69 -10.59 13.09
CA SER A 335 -3.73 -9.73 13.81
C SER A 335 -3.73 -9.95 15.32
N LYS A 336 -4.89 -10.19 15.91
CA LYS A 336 -5.02 -10.53 17.35
C LYS A 336 -4.25 -11.79 17.76
N ASN A 337 -3.94 -12.65 16.82
CA ASN A 337 -3.23 -13.92 17.03
C ASN A 337 -1.78 -13.89 16.49
N ALA A 338 -1.29 -12.73 16.03
CA ALA A 338 0.02 -12.56 15.40
C ALA A 338 1.21 -13.16 16.18
N PRO A 339 1.27 -13.13 17.53
CA PRO A 339 2.36 -13.76 18.29
C PRO A 339 2.51 -15.26 18.02
N ASN A 340 1.44 -15.94 17.60
CA ASN A 340 1.49 -17.38 17.28
C ASN A 340 2.13 -17.70 15.92
N LEU A 341 2.42 -16.71 15.08
CA LEU A 341 3.19 -16.91 13.84
C LEU A 341 4.59 -17.43 14.14
N GLU A 342 5.30 -16.80 15.08
CA GLU A 342 6.64 -17.22 15.49
C GLU A 342 6.63 -18.61 16.17
N ASN A 343 5.63 -18.86 17.04
CA ASN A 343 5.45 -20.16 17.67
C ASN A 343 5.22 -21.29 16.64
N LEU A 344 4.44 -21.00 15.59
CA LEU A 344 4.21 -21.92 14.50
C LEU A 344 5.51 -22.15 13.70
N LYS A 345 6.22 -21.10 13.31
CA LYS A 345 7.49 -21.17 12.58
C LYS A 345 8.46 -22.09 13.32
N ASN A 346 8.66 -21.85 14.63
CA ASN A 346 9.53 -22.67 15.47
C ASN A 346 9.11 -24.13 15.46
N SER A 347 7.80 -24.41 15.60
CA SER A 347 7.28 -25.79 15.59
C SER A 347 7.47 -26.49 14.23
N VAL A 348 7.40 -25.74 13.11
CA VAL A 348 7.72 -26.25 11.77
C VAL A 348 9.22 -26.52 11.62
N MET A 349 10.05 -25.58 12.07
CA MET A 349 11.51 -25.68 11.97
C MET A 349 12.11 -26.79 12.85
N GLU A 350 11.45 -27.18 13.93
CA GLU A 350 11.84 -28.36 14.73
C GLU A 350 11.78 -29.66 13.93
N LEU A 351 10.95 -29.73 12.89
CA LEU A 351 10.81 -30.88 12.01
C LEU A 351 11.87 -30.91 10.88
N VAL A 352 12.60 -29.81 10.70
CA VAL A 352 13.76 -29.72 9.78
C VAL A 352 14.99 -30.30 10.47
N GLY A 353 15.77 -31.09 9.76
CA GLY A 353 16.96 -31.76 10.31
C GLY A 353 18.06 -30.77 10.73
N PRO A 354 18.88 -31.13 11.73
CA PRO A 354 19.87 -30.19 12.29
C PRO A 354 20.96 -29.75 11.30
N LYS A 355 21.21 -30.50 10.22
CA LYS A 355 22.19 -30.13 9.17
C LYS A 355 21.73 -29.00 8.24
N ASP A 356 20.44 -28.72 8.20
CA ASP A 356 19.85 -27.75 7.29
C ASP A 356 19.31 -26.50 8.02
N LYS A 357 19.52 -26.41 9.35
CA LYS A 357 19.12 -25.23 10.13
C LYS A 357 20.06 -24.04 9.92
N ASP A 358 21.29 -24.30 9.53
CA ASP A 358 22.34 -23.26 9.35
C ASP A 358 22.14 -22.41 8.08
N PHE A 359 21.29 -22.85 7.16
CA PHE A 359 20.93 -22.08 5.96
C PHE A 359 19.81 -21.05 6.15
N VAL A 360 19.24 -20.96 7.35
CA VAL A 360 18.06 -20.12 7.64
C VAL A 360 18.42 -18.85 8.43
N THR A 361 19.70 -18.68 8.79
CA THR A 361 20.17 -17.59 9.67
C THR A 361 21.13 -16.59 9.03
N GLU A 362 21.30 -16.58 7.71
CA GLU A 362 22.04 -15.51 7.00
C GLU A 362 21.15 -14.54 6.25
#